data_d93166be2bed21de4fdfa4a1b3e2faec
#
_entry.id   d93166be2bed21de4fdfa4a1b3e2faec
#
_cell.length_a   1.000
_cell.length_b   1.000
_cell.length_c   1.000
_cell.angle_alpha   90.00
_cell.angle_beta   90.00
_cell.angle_gamma   90.00
#
_symmetry.space_group_name_H-M   'P 1'
#
loop_
_entity.id
_entity.type
_entity.pdbx_description
1 polymer ?
#
loop_
_entity_poly.entity_id
_entity_poly.type
_entity_poly.pdbx_seq_one_letter_code
_entity_poly.pdbx_strand_id
1 'polypeptide(L)'
;PEEIISYGYEKGLTYVSKEIDIPHFKKYVFIETLLTGNINLYYLKIGVCPEYPDGKSSFIAEAPSGKMIELKEDKNLKTENITRQQNRAKLNFLFTEYPELKSQIDNIRIDRKSLIKLFSNFHKIICADFSCVSYKEKNSPRRWWITPQAGAVINHYNDLNGWHPGFAIGSFVTTNLSK
;
A
#
# COMPACT_ATOMS: atom_id res chain seq x y z
N PRO A 1 5.32 -13.24 28.92
CA PRO A 1 4.66 -13.24 27.62
C PRO A 1 5.74 -12.91 26.59
N GLU A 2 5.89 -13.79 25.59
CA GLU A 2 6.80 -13.54 24.48
C GLU A 2 6.29 -12.34 23.69
N GLU A 3 7.16 -11.35 23.48
CA GLU A 3 6.81 -10.15 22.74
C GLU A 3 6.82 -10.45 21.25
N ILE A 4 5.73 -10.13 20.55
CA ILE A 4 5.68 -10.32 19.10
C ILE A 4 6.53 -9.23 18.44
N ILE A 5 7.67 -9.64 17.87
CA ILE A 5 8.62 -8.74 17.21
C ILE A 5 8.22 -8.51 15.75
N SER A 6 7.73 -9.56 15.08
CA SER A 6 7.31 -9.48 13.68
C SER A 6 6.29 -10.56 13.33
N TYR A 7 5.50 -10.31 12.30
CA TYR A 7 4.61 -11.31 11.71
C TYR A 7 4.46 -11.07 10.19
N GLY A 8 4.16 -12.13 9.46
CA GLY A 8 3.97 -12.06 8.01
C GLY A 8 2.68 -12.76 7.58
N TYR A 9 2.16 -12.37 6.44
CA TYR A 9 1.03 -13.02 5.80
C TYR A 9 1.49 -13.85 4.60
N GLU A 10 0.73 -14.87 4.23
CA GLU A 10 0.98 -15.70 3.04
C GLU A 10 1.09 -14.87 1.74
N LYS A 11 0.48 -13.68 1.71
CA LYS A 11 0.54 -12.73 0.60
C LYS A 11 1.87 -11.96 0.50
N GLY A 12 2.83 -12.24 1.38
CA GLY A 12 4.14 -11.59 1.38
C GLY A 12 4.17 -10.24 2.08
N LEU A 13 3.10 -9.85 2.80
CA LEU A 13 3.12 -8.69 3.69
C LEU A 13 3.84 -9.07 4.98
N THR A 14 4.78 -8.24 5.41
CA THR A 14 5.52 -8.43 6.66
C THR A 14 5.39 -7.19 7.52
N TYR A 15 5.10 -7.40 8.79
CA TYR A 15 4.98 -6.33 9.78
C TYR A 15 6.03 -6.55 10.87
N VAL A 16 6.62 -5.46 11.32
CA VAL A 16 7.56 -5.46 12.44
C VAL A 16 7.06 -4.52 13.52
N SER A 17 7.27 -4.92 14.79
CA SER A 17 7.06 -4.04 15.93
C SER A 17 8.23 -3.08 16.03
N LYS A 18 7.99 -1.79 15.98
CA LYS A 18 9.04 -0.78 15.97
C LYS A 18 8.60 0.49 16.67
N GLU A 19 9.52 1.07 17.43
CA GLU A 19 9.35 2.44 17.93
C GLU A 19 9.53 3.41 16.76
N ILE A 20 8.49 4.16 16.45
CA ILE A 20 8.51 5.21 15.45
C ILE A 20 8.64 6.54 16.17
N ASP A 21 9.75 7.23 15.90
CA ASP A 21 10.05 8.56 16.45
C ASP A 21 10.12 9.56 15.28
N ILE A 22 8.96 10.14 14.97
CA ILE A 22 8.80 11.20 13.95
C ILE A 22 8.04 12.38 14.58
N PRO A 23 8.15 13.59 14.01
CA PRO A 23 7.42 14.74 14.54
C PRO A 23 5.96 14.44 14.77
N HIS A 24 5.49 14.71 16.00
CA HIS A 24 4.12 14.50 16.47
C HIS A 24 3.68 13.03 16.62
N PHE A 25 4.59 12.05 16.51
CA PHE A 25 4.26 10.65 16.70
C PHE A 25 5.45 9.87 17.26
N LYS A 26 5.35 9.46 18.52
CA LYS A 26 6.34 8.61 19.17
C LYS A 26 5.63 7.46 19.87
N LYS A 27 5.60 6.29 19.24
CA LYS A 27 4.96 5.09 19.78
C LYS A 27 5.55 3.82 19.17
N TYR A 28 5.46 2.72 19.91
CA TYR A 28 5.64 1.37 19.36
C TYR A 28 4.39 0.99 18.57
N VAL A 29 4.59 0.62 17.31
CA VAL A 29 3.53 0.20 16.40
C VAL A 29 3.99 -0.94 15.52
N PHE A 30 3.03 -1.72 15.03
CA PHE A 30 3.29 -2.63 13.92
C PHE A 30 3.25 -1.84 12.62
N ILE A 31 4.39 -1.83 11.93
CA ILE A 31 4.58 -1.12 10.68
C ILE A 31 4.87 -2.11 9.55
N GLU A 32 4.25 -1.92 8.40
CA GLU A 32 4.46 -2.78 7.24
C GLU A 32 5.85 -2.54 6.64
N THR A 33 6.63 -3.60 6.49
CA THR A 33 7.93 -3.56 5.83
C THR A 33 7.74 -3.67 4.32
N LEU A 34 8.19 -2.67 3.57
CA LEU A 34 8.15 -2.67 2.11
C LEU A 34 9.46 -3.15 1.50
N LEU A 35 10.58 -2.75 2.11
CA LEU A 35 11.90 -3.07 1.63
C LEU A 35 12.89 -3.00 2.79
N THR A 36 13.81 -3.95 2.84
CA THR A 36 14.92 -3.97 3.79
C THR A 36 16.25 -3.94 3.05
N GLY A 37 17.24 -3.30 3.63
CA GLY A 37 18.58 -3.18 3.06
C GLY A 37 19.36 -2.11 3.79
N ASN A 38 20.25 -1.41 3.10
CA ASN A 38 21.00 -0.32 3.68
C ASN A 38 20.09 0.81 4.20
N ILE A 39 19.00 1.11 3.48
CA ILE A 39 17.93 1.96 3.98
C ILE A 39 16.66 1.12 3.97
N ASN A 40 15.99 1.01 5.11
CA ASN A 40 14.73 0.30 5.22
C ASN A 40 13.57 1.24 4.85
N LEU A 41 12.59 0.70 4.14
CA LEU A 41 11.38 1.42 3.78
C LEU A 41 10.16 0.73 4.39
N TYR A 42 9.39 1.48 5.14
CA TYR A 42 8.18 1.02 5.81
C TYR A 42 6.97 1.81 5.36
N TYR A 43 5.78 1.23 5.56
CA TYR A 43 4.51 1.92 5.39
C TYR A 43 3.74 1.92 6.71
N LEU A 44 3.49 3.12 7.21
CA LEU A 44 2.70 3.36 8.41
C LEU A 44 1.27 3.72 8.01
N LYS A 45 0.31 2.96 8.50
CA LYS A 45 -1.12 3.26 8.34
C LYS A 45 -1.77 3.28 9.70
N ILE A 46 -2.10 4.46 10.17
CA ILE A 46 -2.87 4.68 11.40
C ILE A 46 -4.33 4.81 10.99
N GLY A 47 -5.18 3.93 11.54
CA GLY A 47 -6.62 4.01 11.35
C GLY A 47 -7.21 5.29 11.96
N VAL A 48 -8.48 5.51 11.69
CA VAL A 48 -9.23 6.58 12.33
C VAL A 48 -9.31 6.30 13.84
N CYS A 49 -8.85 7.24 14.64
CA CYS A 49 -8.91 7.18 16.10
C CYS A 49 -9.07 8.62 16.66
N PRO A 50 -9.37 8.80 17.96
CA PRO A 50 -9.57 10.13 18.52
C PRO A 50 -8.40 11.10 18.31
N GLU A 51 -7.16 10.60 18.32
CA GLU A 51 -5.96 11.39 18.07
C GLU A 51 -5.73 11.68 16.57
N TYR A 52 -6.32 10.86 15.68
CA TYR A 52 -6.19 10.98 14.22
C TYR A 52 -7.55 10.73 13.55
N PRO A 53 -8.48 11.69 13.61
CA PRO A 53 -9.85 11.50 13.12
C PRO A 53 -9.93 11.23 11.62
N ASP A 54 -8.99 11.75 10.83
CA ASP A 54 -8.91 11.52 9.39
C ASP A 54 -8.06 10.29 9.02
N GLY A 55 -7.54 9.59 10.03
CA GLY A 55 -6.52 8.57 9.84
C GLY A 55 -5.19 9.20 9.35
N LYS A 56 -4.14 8.40 9.33
CA LYS A 56 -2.83 8.84 8.82
C LYS A 56 -2.19 7.72 8.03
N SER A 57 -1.59 8.06 6.90
CA SER A 57 -0.69 7.15 6.20
C SER A 57 0.55 7.89 5.74
N SER A 58 1.69 7.28 5.96
CA SER A 58 2.98 7.81 5.56
C SER A 58 3.96 6.68 5.29
N PHE A 59 5.02 7.01 4.56
CA PHE A 59 6.15 6.11 4.39
C PHE A 59 7.26 6.56 5.33
N ILE A 60 7.95 5.61 5.94
CA ILE A 60 9.08 5.87 6.83
C ILE A 60 10.33 5.26 6.20
N ALA A 61 11.30 6.10 5.91
CA ALA A 61 12.63 5.67 5.51
C ALA A 61 13.54 5.68 6.73
N GLU A 62 14.21 4.57 7.01
CA GLU A 62 15.14 4.44 8.11
C GLU A 62 16.56 4.25 7.59
N ALA A 63 17.43 5.19 7.90
CA ALA A 63 18.85 5.13 7.59
C ALA A 63 19.58 4.12 8.49
N PRO A 64 20.78 3.65 8.13
CA PRO A 64 21.62 2.75 8.96
C PRO A 64 21.92 3.30 10.34
N SER A 65 21.92 4.63 10.50
CA SER A 65 22.09 5.30 11.80
C SER A 65 20.88 5.19 12.72
N GLY A 66 19.77 4.55 12.27
CA GLY A 66 18.50 4.53 12.99
C GLY A 66 17.65 5.79 12.81
N LYS A 67 18.17 6.81 12.12
CA LYS A 67 17.42 8.04 11.85
C LYS A 67 16.24 7.76 10.91
N MET A 68 15.04 8.16 11.34
CA MET A 68 13.82 7.99 10.57
C MET A 68 13.40 9.27 9.87
N ILE A 69 12.92 9.14 8.64
CA ILE A 69 12.43 10.23 7.81
C ILE A 69 11.02 9.88 7.36
N GLU A 70 10.06 10.72 7.74
CA GLU A 70 8.67 10.58 7.29
C GLU A 70 8.49 11.23 5.90
N LEU A 71 7.92 10.45 4.97
CA LEU A 71 7.47 10.90 3.66
C LEU A 71 5.95 10.80 3.62
N LYS A 72 5.28 11.94 3.53
CA LYS A 72 3.81 12.00 3.53
C LYS A 72 3.26 11.61 2.17
N GLU A 73 2.22 10.78 2.17
CA GLU A 73 1.57 10.33 0.93
C GLU A 73 0.84 11.51 0.24
N ASP A 74 0.97 11.60 -1.08
CA ASP A 74 0.35 12.66 -1.90
C ASP A 74 -1.16 12.36 -2.11
N LYS A 75 -1.99 12.60 -1.10
CA LYS A 75 -3.45 12.33 -1.17
C LYS A 75 -4.32 13.57 -1.34
N ASN A 76 -3.81 14.76 -1.08
CA ASN A 76 -4.61 15.97 -0.99
C ASN A 76 -4.19 17.02 -2.03
N LEU A 77 -5.05 17.26 -3.02
CA LEU A 77 -4.81 18.20 -4.12
C LEU A 77 -4.47 19.64 -3.67
N LYS A 78 -5.00 20.10 -2.53
CA LYS A 78 -4.78 21.48 -2.05
C LYS A 78 -3.40 21.74 -1.43
N THR A 79 -2.78 20.71 -0.83
CA THR A 79 -1.46 20.81 -0.18
C THR A 79 -0.36 20.05 -0.93
N GLU A 80 -0.71 19.47 -2.06
CA GLU A 80 0.14 18.54 -2.84
C GLU A 80 1.51 19.16 -3.17
N ASN A 81 1.54 20.40 -3.63
CA ASN A 81 2.79 21.05 -4.06
C ASN A 81 3.78 21.24 -2.89
N ILE A 82 3.30 21.70 -1.73
CA ILE A 82 4.14 21.94 -0.55
C ILE A 82 4.65 20.59 -0.01
N THR A 83 3.76 19.62 0.15
CA THR A 83 4.11 18.28 0.62
C THR A 83 5.10 17.60 -0.33
N ARG A 84 4.90 17.74 -1.63
CA ARG A 84 5.80 17.19 -2.65
C ARG A 84 7.20 17.82 -2.57
N GLN A 85 7.29 19.15 -2.43
CA GLN A 85 8.58 19.82 -2.27
C GLN A 85 9.30 19.38 -0.99
N GLN A 86 8.59 19.28 0.13
CA GLN A 86 9.15 18.80 1.39
C GLN A 86 9.65 17.35 1.28
N ASN A 87 8.88 16.47 0.66
CA ASN A 87 9.27 15.08 0.46
C ASN A 87 10.51 14.97 -0.45
N ARG A 88 10.56 15.76 -1.54
CA ARG A 88 11.73 15.82 -2.43
C ARG A 88 12.98 16.33 -1.70
N ALA A 89 12.85 17.39 -0.89
CA ALA A 89 13.96 17.89 -0.10
C ALA A 89 14.50 16.81 0.87
N LYS A 90 13.62 16.07 1.52
CA LYS A 90 13.99 14.94 2.40
C LYS A 90 14.68 13.81 1.65
N LEU A 91 14.17 13.44 0.47
CA LEU A 91 14.80 12.42 -0.37
C LEU A 91 16.14 12.87 -0.92
N ASN A 92 16.27 14.12 -1.38
CA ASN A 92 17.55 14.68 -1.81
C ASN A 92 18.57 14.70 -0.66
N PHE A 93 18.15 15.00 0.56
CA PHE A 93 19.03 14.93 1.74
C PHE A 93 19.43 13.46 2.02
N LEU A 94 18.50 12.52 1.94
CA LEU A 94 18.78 11.09 2.19
C LEU A 94 19.75 10.49 1.15
N PHE A 95 19.66 10.95 -0.10
CA PHE A 95 20.44 10.44 -1.23
C PHE A 95 21.48 11.45 -1.75
N THR A 96 21.97 12.35 -0.88
CA THR A 96 22.93 13.40 -1.27
C THR A 96 24.19 12.84 -1.96
N GLU A 97 24.66 11.67 -1.54
CA GLU A 97 25.86 11.00 -2.07
C GLU A 97 25.60 10.28 -3.42
N TYR A 98 24.35 10.26 -3.92
CA TYR A 98 23.92 9.49 -5.09
C TYR A 98 23.25 10.39 -6.14
N PRO A 99 24.04 11.23 -6.84
CA PRO A 99 23.50 12.22 -7.80
C PRO A 99 22.72 11.59 -8.97
N GLU A 100 22.99 10.35 -9.31
CA GLU A 100 22.27 9.60 -10.35
C GLU A 100 20.79 9.36 -10.03
N LEU A 101 20.40 9.44 -8.75
CA LEU A 101 19.00 9.31 -8.34
C LEU A 101 18.24 10.64 -8.42
N LYS A 102 18.92 11.77 -8.61
CA LYS A 102 18.31 13.11 -8.59
C LYS A 102 17.17 13.25 -9.59
N SER A 103 17.37 12.82 -10.82
CA SER A 103 16.33 12.89 -11.88
C SER A 103 15.09 12.07 -11.52
N GLN A 104 15.24 10.97 -10.81
CA GLN A 104 14.13 10.15 -10.32
C GLN A 104 13.41 10.84 -9.16
N ILE A 105 14.16 11.47 -8.24
CA ILE A 105 13.60 12.19 -7.09
C ILE A 105 12.82 13.42 -7.54
N ASP A 106 13.31 14.17 -8.50
CA ASP A 106 12.65 15.37 -9.02
C ASP A 106 11.28 15.09 -9.65
N ASN A 107 11.10 13.89 -10.20
CA ASN A 107 9.87 13.46 -10.86
C ASN A 107 9.05 12.45 -10.04
N ILE A 108 9.47 12.13 -8.81
CA ILE A 108 8.81 11.09 -8.03
C ILE A 108 7.44 11.52 -7.53
N ARG A 109 6.50 10.59 -7.59
CA ARG A 109 5.26 10.62 -6.83
C ARG A 109 5.44 9.80 -5.56
N ILE A 110 4.97 10.32 -4.43
CA ILE A 110 5.06 9.62 -3.14
C ILE A 110 3.92 8.62 -3.03
N ASP A 111 4.13 7.48 -3.65
CA ASP A 111 3.29 6.30 -3.58
C ASP A 111 4.14 5.04 -3.40
N ARG A 112 3.49 3.94 -3.02
CA ARG A 112 4.16 2.67 -2.72
C ARG A 112 5.06 2.19 -3.88
N LYS A 113 4.56 2.22 -5.11
CA LYS A 113 5.29 1.67 -6.27
C LYS A 113 6.52 2.51 -6.62
N SER A 114 6.36 3.82 -6.64
CA SER A 114 7.41 4.78 -6.97
C SER A 114 8.53 4.76 -5.94
N LEU A 115 8.19 4.72 -4.65
CA LEU A 115 9.17 4.64 -3.57
C LEU A 115 9.91 3.30 -3.58
N ILE A 116 9.21 2.16 -3.70
CA ILE A 116 9.88 0.85 -3.81
C ILE A 116 10.85 0.84 -5.00
N LYS A 117 10.46 1.42 -6.14
CA LYS A 117 11.33 1.51 -7.32
C LYS A 117 12.58 2.35 -7.05
N LEU A 118 12.42 3.54 -6.45
CA LEU A 118 13.53 4.43 -6.11
C LEU A 118 14.52 3.75 -5.15
N PHE A 119 13.99 3.20 -4.04
CA PHE A 119 14.83 2.54 -3.03
C PHE A 119 15.48 1.25 -3.56
N SER A 120 14.79 0.50 -4.42
CA SER A 120 15.39 -0.66 -5.09
C SER A 120 16.52 -0.27 -6.04
N ASN A 121 16.38 0.85 -6.77
CA ASN A 121 17.46 1.36 -7.61
C ASN A 121 18.66 1.81 -6.78
N PHE A 122 18.42 2.52 -5.67
CA PHE A 122 19.45 2.88 -4.71
C PHE A 122 20.21 1.64 -4.19
N HIS A 123 19.49 0.61 -3.76
CA HIS A 123 20.13 -0.62 -3.27
C HIS A 123 20.95 -1.34 -4.36
N LYS A 124 20.52 -1.29 -5.62
CA LYS A 124 21.33 -1.84 -6.74
C LYS A 124 22.65 -1.10 -6.94
N ILE A 125 22.69 0.19 -6.64
CA ILE A 125 23.91 0.99 -6.74
C ILE A 125 24.89 0.61 -5.62
N ILE A 126 24.38 0.39 -4.40
CA ILE A 126 25.23 0.15 -3.22
C ILE A 126 25.55 -1.32 -3.02
N CYS A 127 24.55 -2.19 -3.19
CA CYS A 127 24.66 -3.61 -2.86
C CYS A 127 25.04 -4.40 -4.13
N ALA A 128 26.34 -4.64 -4.32
CA ALA A 128 26.82 -5.60 -5.33
C ALA A 128 26.31 -7.03 -5.06
N ASP A 129 26.01 -7.38 -3.79
CA ASP A 129 25.69 -8.73 -3.31
C ASP A 129 24.25 -8.87 -2.76
N PHE A 130 23.23 -8.48 -3.49
CA PHE A 130 21.82 -8.86 -3.30
C PHE A 130 21.26 -9.07 -1.86
N SER A 131 21.86 -8.44 -0.84
CA SER A 131 21.38 -8.55 0.54
C SER A 131 20.06 -7.79 0.83
N CYS A 132 19.51 -7.13 -0.19
CA CYS A 132 18.32 -6.31 -0.07
C CYS A 132 17.07 -7.10 -0.41
N VAL A 133 16.12 -7.19 0.52
CA VAL A 133 14.86 -7.93 0.37
C VAL A 133 13.71 -6.96 0.16
N SER A 134 12.98 -7.16 -0.95
CA SER A 134 11.75 -6.41 -1.23
C SER A 134 10.54 -7.27 -0.89
N TYR A 135 9.71 -6.79 0.03
CA TYR A 135 8.44 -7.41 0.39
C TYR A 135 7.36 -6.85 -0.50
N LYS A 136 6.92 -7.64 -1.47
CA LYS A 136 5.83 -7.27 -2.38
C LYS A 136 4.59 -8.08 -2.04
N GLU A 137 3.47 -7.41 -1.96
CA GLU A 137 2.19 -8.10 -1.96
C GLU A 137 2.10 -8.96 -3.22
N LYS A 138 1.93 -10.27 -3.05
CA LYS A 138 1.64 -11.16 -4.18
C LYS A 138 0.26 -10.77 -4.70
N ASN A 139 0.21 -10.18 -5.87
CA ASN A 139 -1.06 -9.92 -6.54
C ASN A 139 -1.74 -11.27 -6.75
N SER A 140 -2.73 -11.58 -5.95
CA SER A 140 -3.66 -12.67 -6.20
C SER A 140 -4.30 -12.41 -7.57
N PRO A 141 -4.19 -13.29 -8.56
CA PRO A 141 -4.87 -13.06 -9.82
C PRO A 141 -6.35 -12.87 -9.54
N ARG A 142 -6.92 -11.76 -10.01
CA ARG A 142 -8.36 -11.51 -9.90
C ARG A 142 -9.05 -12.64 -10.62
N ARG A 143 -9.70 -13.53 -9.88
CA ARG A 143 -10.50 -14.60 -10.45
C ARG A 143 -11.89 -14.06 -10.71
N TRP A 144 -12.29 -14.11 -11.97
CA TRP A 144 -13.64 -13.80 -12.40
C TRP A 144 -14.40 -15.12 -12.52
N TRP A 145 -15.56 -15.18 -11.92
CA TRP A 145 -16.44 -16.32 -12.04
C TRP A 145 -17.67 -15.84 -12.78
N ILE A 146 -17.96 -16.50 -13.91
CA ILE A 146 -19.20 -16.26 -14.67
C ILE A 146 -20.06 -17.50 -14.43
N THR A 147 -21.17 -17.30 -13.75
CA THR A 147 -22.13 -18.35 -13.48
C THR A 147 -23.35 -18.13 -14.36
N PRO A 148 -23.55 -18.95 -15.41
CA PRO A 148 -24.78 -18.89 -16.19
C PRO A 148 -25.94 -19.39 -15.34
N GLN A 149 -27.09 -18.74 -15.45
CA GLN A 149 -28.33 -19.16 -14.81
C GLN A 149 -29.44 -19.18 -15.84
N ALA A 150 -30.27 -20.22 -15.79
CA ALA A 150 -31.50 -20.32 -16.54
C ALA A 150 -32.61 -20.72 -15.58
N GLY A 151 -33.76 -20.09 -15.70
CA GLY A 151 -34.88 -20.38 -14.83
C GLY A 151 -36.23 -20.21 -15.58
N ALA A 152 -37.24 -20.96 -15.12
CA ALA A 152 -38.60 -20.74 -15.52
C ALA A 152 -39.26 -19.77 -14.52
N VAL A 153 -39.97 -18.80 -15.02
CA VAL A 153 -40.75 -17.82 -14.23
C VAL A 153 -42.20 -17.98 -14.56
N ILE A 154 -43.03 -18.06 -13.53
CA ILE A 154 -44.48 -18.06 -13.70
C ILE A 154 -44.99 -16.71 -13.20
N ASN A 155 -45.54 -15.90 -14.12
CA ASN A 155 -46.08 -14.59 -13.80
C ASN A 155 -47.59 -14.65 -13.78
N HIS A 156 -48.21 -14.05 -12.76
CA HIS A 156 -49.64 -13.84 -12.69
C HIS A 156 -49.96 -12.36 -12.92
N TYR A 157 -50.63 -12.05 -13.99
CA TYR A 157 -51.08 -10.69 -14.28
C TYR A 157 -52.57 -10.56 -13.92
N ASN A 158 -52.92 -9.66 -13.02
CA ASN A 158 -54.27 -9.46 -12.54
C ASN A 158 -55.24 -9.06 -13.67
N ASP A 159 -54.74 -8.42 -14.74
CA ASP A 159 -55.52 -7.92 -15.84
C ASP A 159 -55.84 -8.99 -16.92
N LEU A 160 -55.17 -10.15 -16.89
CA LEU A 160 -55.29 -11.17 -17.92
C LEU A 160 -55.83 -12.53 -17.41
N ASN A 161 -56.33 -12.60 -16.16
CA ASN A 161 -56.91 -13.79 -15.54
C ASN A 161 -56.18 -15.12 -15.85
N GLY A 162 -54.85 -15.11 -15.87
CA GLY A 162 -54.10 -16.32 -16.15
C GLY A 162 -52.65 -16.31 -15.69
N TRP A 163 -52.12 -17.51 -15.55
CA TRP A 163 -50.71 -17.77 -15.29
C TRP A 163 -49.98 -17.86 -16.62
N HIS A 164 -48.95 -17.01 -16.78
CA HIS A 164 -48.14 -16.99 -17.98
C HIS A 164 -46.74 -17.54 -17.66
N PRO A 165 -46.34 -18.67 -18.26
CA PRO A 165 -45.00 -19.17 -18.12
C PRO A 165 -44.01 -18.31 -18.92
N GLY A 166 -42.89 -18.00 -18.32
CA GLY A 166 -41.78 -17.30 -18.95
C GLY A 166 -40.46 -18.01 -18.67
N PHE A 167 -39.48 -17.72 -19.49
CA PHE A 167 -38.09 -18.19 -19.26
C PHE A 167 -37.20 -16.98 -19.03
N ALA A 168 -36.33 -17.09 -18.05
CA ALA A 168 -35.30 -16.11 -17.78
C ALA A 168 -33.93 -16.75 -17.98
N ILE A 169 -33.06 -16.08 -18.73
CA ILE A 169 -31.66 -16.44 -18.89
C ILE A 169 -30.83 -15.27 -18.42
N GLY A 170 -29.88 -15.53 -17.53
CA GLY A 170 -29.01 -14.50 -16.99
C GLY A 170 -27.62 -15.05 -16.70
N SER A 171 -26.70 -14.18 -16.38
CA SER A 171 -25.39 -14.54 -15.88
C SER A 171 -25.00 -13.62 -14.72
N PHE A 172 -24.36 -14.18 -13.70
CA PHE A 172 -23.75 -13.43 -12.61
C PHE A 172 -22.25 -13.42 -12.78
N VAL A 173 -21.68 -12.24 -12.65
CA VAL A 173 -20.21 -12.06 -12.58
C VAL A 173 -19.83 -11.79 -11.14
N THR A 174 -19.12 -12.70 -10.52
CA THR A 174 -18.58 -12.52 -9.18
C THR A 174 -17.09 -12.30 -9.25
N THR A 175 -16.59 -11.33 -8.49
CA THR A 175 -15.16 -11.08 -8.34
C THR A 175 -14.80 -11.26 -6.87
N ASN A 176 -13.76 -12.00 -6.57
CA ASN A 176 -13.20 -11.97 -5.23
C ASN A 176 -12.47 -10.63 -5.03
N LEU A 177 -13.18 -9.68 -4.44
CA LEU A 177 -12.55 -8.51 -3.82
C LEU A 177 -11.93 -9.00 -2.52
N SER A 178 -10.66 -9.41 -2.55
CA SER A 178 -9.92 -9.58 -1.30
C SER A 178 -9.83 -8.20 -0.62
N LYS A 179 -10.56 -8.06 0.47
CA LYS A 179 -10.37 -6.92 1.38
C LYS A 179 -9.02 -7.00 2.05
#